data_07d1e191a4e13aa7e09520cbf6dc3561
#
_entry.id   07d1e191a4e13aa7e09520cbf6dc3561
#
_cell.length_a   1.000
_cell.length_b   1.000
_cell.length_c   1.000
_cell.angle_alpha   90.00
_cell.angle_beta   90.00
_cell.angle_gamma   90.00
#
_symmetry.space_group_name_H-M   'P 1'
#
loop_
_entity.id
_entity.type
_entity.pdbx_description
1 polymer ?
#
loop_
_entity_poly.entity_id
_entity_poly.type
_entity_poly.pdbx_seq_one_letter_code
_entity_poly.pdbx_strand_id
1 'polypeptide(L)'
;MAKEYSRTQRIGDQMQRELAQLIRREIKDPRVGLVTITAVDVSRDVGHAKIFMTVMGQDSAEEIAQSIKVLNAAAGFLRMQLAREMKLRSVPQLHFHYDESVVRGAHLSALIERAVAEDGQHQQDSAPQGVKPDDTEE
;
A
#
# COMPACT_ATOMS: atom_id res chain seq x y z
N MET A 1 -26.61 9.96 -6.09
CA MET A 1 -25.83 10.37 -7.14
C MET A 1 -24.52 9.64 -7.23
N ALA A 2 -24.34 9.08 -8.29
CA ALA A 2 -23.07 8.46 -8.46
C ALA A 2 -22.00 9.54 -8.38
N LYS A 3 -21.01 9.26 -7.60
CA LYS A 3 -19.92 10.16 -7.51
C LYS A 3 -19.14 10.11 -8.80
N GLU A 4 -18.94 11.25 -9.37
CA GLU A 4 -18.13 11.30 -10.57
C GLU A 4 -16.70 11.01 -10.24
N TYR A 5 -16.07 10.26 -11.12
CA TYR A 5 -14.66 9.93 -10.99
C TYR A 5 -13.86 11.18 -11.34
N SER A 6 -13.15 11.73 -10.38
CA SER A 6 -12.47 13.00 -10.57
C SER A 6 -11.28 12.84 -11.52
N ARG A 7 -10.84 13.98 -12.07
CA ARG A 7 -9.70 14.00 -12.95
C ARG A 7 -8.43 13.50 -12.24
N THR A 8 -8.25 13.91 -10.98
CA THR A 8 -7.07 13.48 -10.24
C THR A 8 -7.10 11.98 -9.97
N GLN A 9 -8.28 11.41 -9.76
CA GLN A 9 -8.38 9.97 -9.58
C GLN A 9 -8.01 9.22 -10.86
N ARG A 10 -8.44 9.73 -12.01
CA ARG A 10 -8.08 9.11 -13.29
C ARG A 10 -6.59 9.17 -13.53
N ILE A 11 -6.00 10.33 -13.25
CA ILE A 11 -4.56 10.49 -13.41
C ILE A 11 -3.83 9.53 -12.47
N GLY A 12 -4.29 9.45 -11.23
CA GLY A 12 -3.68 8.57 -10.25
C GLY A 12 -3.75 7.11 -10.65
N ASP A 13 -4.90 6.67 -11.15
CA ASP A 13 -5.06 5.28 -11.58
C ASP A 13 -4.16 4.96 -12.76
N GLN A 14 -4.06 5.85 -13.71
CA GLN A 14 -3.17 5.66 -14.84
C GLN A 14 -1.72 5.66 -14.40
N MET A 15 -1.36 6.58 -13.51
CA MET A 15 -0.01 6.62 -12.97
C MET A 15 0.34 5.33 -12.26
N GLN A 16 -0.62 4.76 -11.53
CA GLN A 16 -0.37 3.52 -10.81
C GLN A 16 0.03 2.40 -11.78
N ARG A 17 -0.69 2.28 -12.88
CA ARG A 17 -0.39 1.25 -13.86
C ARG A 17 0.94 1.50 -14.55
N GLU A 18 1.17 2.74 -14.95
CA GLU A 18 2.40 3.06 -15.68
C GLU A 18 3.63 2.96 -14.78
N LEU A 19 3.51 3.44 -13.53
CA LEU A 19 4.64 3.37 -12.60
C LEU A 19 5.00 1.94 -12.25
N ALA A 20 4.00 1.08 -12.08
CA ALA A 20 4.28 -0.33 -11.78
C ALA A 20 5.15 -0.95 -12.87
N GLN A 21 4.83 -0.66 -14.11
CA GLN A 21 5.60 -1.17 -15.24
C GLN A 21 6.98 -0.51 -15.34
N LEU A 22 7.02 0.80 -15.13
CA LEU A 22 8.28 1.54 -15.21
C LEU A 22 9.28 1.09 -14.17
N ILE A 23 8.82 0.92 -12.93
CA ILE A 23 9.71 0.49 -11.86
C ILE A 23 10.24 -0.90 -12.15
N ARG A 24 9.38 -1.80 -12.62
CA ARG A 24 9.78 -3.15 -12.94
C ARG A 24 10.80 -3.17 -14.07
N ARG A 25 10.61 -2.30 -15.06
CA ARG A 25 11.44 -2.28 -16.25
C ARG A 25 12.75 -1.50 -16.05
N GLU A 26 12.69 -0.36 -15.34
CA GLU A 26 13.80 0.58 -15.30
C GLU A 26 14.61 0.55 -14.01
N ILE A 27 13.99 0.17 -12.89
CA ILE A 27 14.71 0.19 -11.61
C ILE A 27 15.33 -1.17 -11.40
N LYS A 28 16.63 -1.25 -11.58
CA LYS A 28 17.38 -2.51 -11.48
C LYS A 28 18.33 -2.52 -10.29
N ASP A 29 17.99 -1.77 -9.26
CA ASP A 29 18.85 -1.66 -8.07
C ASP A 29 18.58 -2.85 -7.14
N PRO A 30 19.59 -3.64 -6.80
CA PRO A 30 19.39 -4.81 -5.94
C PRO A 30 18.94 -4.46 -4.53
N ARG A 31 19.07 -3.20 -4.13
CA ARG A 31 18.60 -2.77 -2.82
C ARG A 31 17.08 -2.64 -2.78
N VAL A 32 16.44 -2.65 -3.94
CA VAL A 32 14.99 -2.53 -4.04
C VAL A 32 14.42 -3.91 -4.31
N GLY A 33 13.48 -4.33 -3.45
CA GLY A 33 12.80 -5.59 -3.66
C GLY A 33 11.71 -5.46 -4.71
N LEU A 34 10.79 -6.41 -4.69
CA LEU A 34 9.68 -6.40 -5.63
C LEU A 34 8.62 -5.41 -5.14
N VAL A 35 8.51 -4.30 -5.84
CA VAL A 35 7.64 -3.20 -5.45
C VAL A 35 6.24 -3.41 -5.99
N THR A 36 5.25 -3.26 -5.12
CA THR A 36 3.85 -3.21 -5.51
C THR A 36 3.31 -1.84 -5.14
N ILE A 37 2.77 -1.13 -6.14
CA ILE A 37 2.16 0.17 -5.89
C ILE A 37 0.71 -0.06 -5.49
N THR A 38 0.37 0.35 -4.27
CA THR A 38 -0.95 0.10 -3.71
C THR A 38 -1.92 1.24 -3.94
N ALA A 39 -1.41 2.46 -4.06
CA ALA A 39 -2.27 3.63 -4.29
C ALA A 39 -1.44 4.80 -4.79
N VAL A 40 -2.09 5.69 -5.53
CA VAL A 40 -1.49 6.95 -5.96
C VAL A 40 -2.49 8.05 -5.65
N ASP A 41 -2.05 9.01 -4.85
CA ASP A 41 -2.87 10.13 -4.41
C ASP A 41 -2.33 11.41 -5.03
N VAL A 42 -3.05 11.95 -6.00
CA VAL A 42 -2.64 13.13 -6.75
C VAL A 42 -3.28 14.37 -6.13
N SER A 43 -2.48 15.41 -5.90
CA SER A 43 -2.99 16.65 -5.35
C SER A 43 -3.92 17.34 -6.34
N ARG A 44 -4.75 18.24 -5.81
CA ARG A 44 -5.76 18.91 -6.62
C ARG A 44 -5.17 19.67 -7.80
N ASP A 45 -4.04 20.31 -7.58
CA ASP A 45 -3.39 21.09 -8.62
C ASP A 45 -2.53 20.24 -9.54
N VAL A 46 -2.55 18.91 -9.33
CA VAL A 46 -1.75 17.95 -10.10
C VAL A 46 -0.26 18.28 -10.00
N GLY A 47 0.15 18.88 -8.89
CA GLY A 47 1.56 19.23 -8.70
C GLY A 47 2.35 18.16 -7.97
N HIS A 48 1.69 17.35 -7.17
CA HIS A 48 2.35 16.33 -6.35
C HIS A 48 1.53 15.06 -6.34
N ALA A 49 2.21 13.93 -6.29
CA ALA A 49 1.58 12.62 -6.17
C ALA A 49 2.26 11.83 -5.08
N LYS A 50 1.48 11.33 -4.14
CA LYS A 50 1.97 10.40 -3.14
C LYS A 50 1.80 8.99 -3.67
N ILE A 51 2.90 8.26 -3.76
CA ILE A 51 2.91 6.91 -4.30
C ILE A 51 3.09 5.96 -3.13
N PHE A 52 2.04 5.22 -2.80
CA PHE A 52 2.09 4.25 -1.71
C PHE A 52 2.46 2.89 -2.25
N MET A 53 3.36 2.22 -1.55
CA MET A 53 3.91 0.97 -2.04
C MET A 53 4.24 0.01 -0.92
N THR A 54 4.28 -1.26 -1.26
CA THR A 54 4.84 -2.30 -0.41
C THR A 54 5.97 -2.97 -1.15
N VAL A 55 6.83 -3.66 -0.41
CA VAL A 55 8.01 -4.31 -1.00
C VAL A 55 8.03 -5.75 -0.53
N MET A 56 7.87 -6.68 -1.47
CA MET A 56 7.92 -8.09 -1.15
C MET A 56 9.34 -8.53 -0.86
N GLY A 57 9.51 -9.33 0.18
CA GLY A 57 10.80 -9.87 0.53
C GLY A 57 11.64 -8.97 1.41
N GLN A 58 11.08 -7.84 1.84
CA GLN A 58 11.77 -6.93 2.74
C GLN A 58 10.89 -6.66 3.95
N ASP A 59 11.31 -7.18 5.10
CA ASP A 59 10.52 -7.10 6.31
C ASP A 59 11.06 -6.09 7.31
N SER A 60 12.35 -5.78 7.24
CA SER A 60 12.93 -4.86 8.21
C SER A 60 12.66 -3.42 7.82
N ALA A 61 12.54 -2.56 8.83
CA ALA A 61 12.34 -1.14 8.59
C ALA A 61 13.48 -0.53 7.81
N GLU A 62 14.69 -1.05 8.01
CA GLU A 62 15.86 -0.53 7.31
C GLU A 62 15.82 -0.85 5.83
N GLU A 63 15.44 -2.07 5.49
CA GLU A 63 15.34 -2.46 4.08
C GLU A 63 14.25 -1.67 3.37
N ILE A 64 13.12 -1.49 4.05
CA ILE A 64 12.01 -0.74 3.47
C ILE A 64 12.43 0.71 3.28
N ALA A 65 13.08 1.32 4.27
CA ALA A 65 13.54 2.70 4.18
C ALA A 65 14.53 2.86 3.03
N GLN A 66 15.40 1.88 2.82
CA GLN A 66 16.37 1.94 1.75
C GLN A 66 15.71 1.87 0.39
N SER A 67 14.70 1.00 0.23
CA SER A 67 13.94 0.94 -1.02
C SER A 67 13.27 2.26 -1.32
N ILE A 68 12.63 2.85 -0.32
CA ILE A 68 11.97 4.15 -0.48
C ILE A 68 12.99 5.21 -0.87
N LYS A 69 14.14 5.21 -0.23
CA LYS A 69 15.18 6.19 -0.54
C LYS A 69 15.64 6.07 -1.99
N VAL A 70 15.85 4.84 -2.46
CA VAL A 70 16.26 4.63 -3.84
C VAL A 70 15.18 5.10 -4.81
N LEU A 71 13.92 4.79 -4.53
CA LEU A 71 12.85 5.20 -5.41
C LEU A 71 12.68 6.72 -5.44
N ASN A 72 12.80 7.36 -4.28
CA ASN A 72 12.72 8.82 -4.24
C ASN A 72 13.90 9.47 -4.95
N ALA A 73 15.06 8.86 -4.89
CA ALA A 73 16.21 9.36 -5.65
C ALA A 73 15.98 9.22 -7.15
N ALA A 74 15.22 8.22 -7.57
CA ALA A 74 14.91 8.01 -8.98
C ALA A 74 13.63 8.73 -9.42
N ALA A 75 13.01 9.51 -8.52
CA ALA A 75 11.70 10.09 -8.79
C ALA A 75 11.73 11.01 -10.02
N GLY A 76 12.81 11.78 -10.19
CA GLY A 76 12.92 12.66 -11.35
C GLY A 76 12.97 11.90 -12.66
N PHE A 77 13.72 10.81 -12.66
CA PHE A 77 13.82 9.96 -13.85
C PHE A 77 12.45 9.32 -14.16
N LEU A 78 11.80 8.78 -13.13
CA LEU A 78 10.49 8.15 -13.32
C LEU A 78 9.46 9.17 -13.79
N ARG A 79 9.54 10.38 -13.27
CA ARG A 79 8.63 11.45 -13.67
C ARG A 79 8.80 11.77 -15.16
N MET A 80 10.04 11.83 -15.62
CA MET A 80 10.31 12.11 -17.01
C MET A 80 9.77 10.99 -17.91
N GLN A 81 9.94 9.74 -17.49
CA GLN A 81 9.41 8.62 -18.26
C GLN A 81 7.89 8.64 -18.27
N LEU A 82 7.26 8.97 -17.14
CA LEU A 82 5.81 9.09 -17.09
C LEU A 82 5.29 10.16 -18.04
N ALA A 83 6.01 11.27 -18.15
CA ALA A 83 5.62 12.34 -19.05
C ALA A 83 5.51 11.83 -20.48
N ARG A 84 6.43 10.97 -20.87
CA ARG A 84 6.39 10.38 -22.22
C ARG A 84 5.25 9.41 -22.39
N GLU A 85 5.03 8.57 -21.37
CA GLU A 85 4.03 7.50 -21.45
C GLU A 85 2.61 8.04 -21.39
N MET A 86 2.38 9.02 -20.54
CA MET A 86 1.02 9.50 -20.27
C MET A 86 0.63 10.69 -21.13
N LYS A 87 1.59 11.31 -21.79
CA LYS A 87 1.33 12.45 -22.65
C LYS A 87 0.60 13.57 -21.91
N LEU A 88 0.94 13.75 -20.64
CA LEU A 88 0.37 14.82 -19.85
C LEU A 88 1.15 16.10 -20.08
N ARG A 89 0.44 17.23 -20.02
CA ARG A 89 1.10 18.54 -20.12
C ARG A 89 2.07 18.71 -18.96
N SER A 90 1.67 18.27 -17.79
CA SER A 90 2.49 18.38 -16.59
C SER A 90 2.29 17.12 -15.77
N VAL A 91 3.40 16.53 -15.35
CA VAL A 91 3.36 15.32 -14.51
C VAL A 91 3.68 15.74 -13.08
N PRO A 92 2.91 15.25 -12.11
CA PRO A 92 3.16 15.60 -10.69
C PRO A 92 4.54 15.14 -10.24
N GLN A 93 5.08 15.81 -9.24
CA GLN A 93 6.28 15.35 -8.58
C GLN A 93 5.93 14.11 -7.77
N LEU A 94 6.81 13.11 -7.84
CA LEU A 94 6.55 11.81 -7.22
C LEU A 94 7.19 11.75 -5.84
N HIS A 95 6.41 11.27 -4.85
CA HIS A 95 6.88 11.08 -3.49
C HIS A 95 6.49 9.67 -3.06
N PHE A 96 7.47 8.84 -2.82
CA PHE A 96 7.22 7.43 -2.49
C PHE A 96 7.13 7.25 -0.99
N HIS A 97 6.11 6.52 -0.57
CA HIS A 97 5.83 6.20 0.83
C HIS A 97 5.50 4.73 0.97
N TYR A 98 5.89 4.16 2.09
CA TYR A 98 5.51 2.79 2.38
C TYR A 98 4.04 2.76 2.80
N ASP A 99 3.28 1.82 2.26
CA ASP A 99 1.86 1.71 2.61
C ASP A 99 1.70 0.87 3.86
N GLU A 100 1.66 1.54 4.99
CA GLU A 100 1.52 0.88 6.28
C GLU A 100 0.13 0.31 6.48
N SER A 101 -0.85 0.79 5.73
CA SER A 101 -2.22 0.31 5.89
C SER A 101 -2.35 -1.17 5.54
N VAL A 102 -1.60 -1.64 4.55
CA VAL A 102 -1.61 -3.05 4.17
C VAL A 102 -1.06 -3.90 5.31
N VAL A 103 0.09 -3.49 5.87
CA VAL A 103 0.70 -4.20 6.98
C VAL A 103 -0.19 -4.14 8.21
N ARG A 104 -0.74 -2.96 8.49
CA ARG A 104 -1.64 -2.79 9.64
C ARG A 104 -2.89 -3.64 9.49
N GLY A 105 -3.46 -3.68 8.29
CA GLY A 105 -4.63 -4.50 8.02
C GLY A 105 -4.36 -5.98 8.20
N ALA A 106 -3.23 -6.45 7.71
CA ALA A 106 -2.85 -7.85 7.88
C ALA A 106 -2.66 -8.19 9.36
N HIS A 107 -2.01 -7.29 10.11
CA HIS A 107 -1.82 -7.49 11.53
C HIS A 107 -3.15 -7.53 12.28
N LEU A 108 -4.05 -6.65 11.93
CA LEU A 108 -5.37 -6.61 12.55
C LEU A 108 -6.16 -7.86 12.22
N SER A 109 -6.10 -8.32 10.98
CA SER A 109 -6.77 -9.57 10.59
C SER A 109 -6.24 -10.74 11.39
N ALA A 110 -4.94 -10.83 11.58
CA ALA A 110 -4.34 -11.90 12.37
C ALA A 110 -4.81 -11.85 13.81
N LEU A 111 -4.92 -10.66 14.37
CA LEU A 111 -5.43 -10.51 15.74
C LEU A 111 -6.88 -10.93 15.83
N ILE A 112 -7.68 -10.57 14.85
CA ILE A 112 -9.10 -10.94 14.83
C ILE A 112 -9.24 -12.46 14.72
N GLU A 113 -8.48 -13.08 13.84
CA GLU A 113 -8.53 -14.53 13.67
C GLU A 113 -8.11 -15.24 14.95
N ARG A 114 -7.10 -14.73 15.62
CA ARG A 114 -6.67 -15.32 16.89
C ARG A 114 -7.74 -15.19 17.95
N ALA A 115 -8.39 -14.03 18.05
CA ALA A 115 -9.45 -13.81 19.01
C ALA A 115 -10.62 -14.74 18.74
N VAL A 116 -10.98 -14.93 17.48
CA VAL A 116 -12.07 -15.83 17.12
C VAL A 116 -11.73 -17.27 17.50
N ALA A 117 -10.50 -17.69 17.24
CA ALA A 117 -10.06 -19.03 17.58
C ALA A 117 -10.09 -19.24 19.09
N GLU A 118 -9.67 -18.27 19.87
CA GLU A 118 -9.70 -18.36 21.32
C GLU A 118 -11.13 -18.41 21.84
N ASP A 119 -12.01 -17.61 21.25
CA ASP A 119 -13.41 -17.66 21.62
C ASP A 119 -14.01 -19.01 21.31
N GLY A 120 -13.67 -19.58 20.16
CA GLY A 120 -14.15 -20.92 19.82
C GLY A 120 -13.70 -21.97 20.82
N GLN A 121 -12.45 -21.90 21.24
CA GLN A 121 -11.94 -22.80 22.24
C GLN A 121 -12.63 -22.60 23.59
N HIS A 122 -12.83 -21.36 23.96
CA HIS A 122 -13.53 -21.06 25.21
C HIS A 122 -14.96 -21.60 25.20
N GLN A 123 -15.63 -21.46 24.07
CA GLN A 123 -16.97 -21.98 23.94
C GLN A 123 -16.98 -23.50 24.07
N GLN A 124 -16.01 -24.16 23.48
CA GLN A 124 -15.92 -25.62 23.61
C GLN A 124 -15.64 -26.02 25.04
N ASP A 125 -14.77 -25.33 25.71
CA ASP A 125 -14.39 -25.63 27.07
C ASP A 125 -15.52 -25.34 28.04
N SER A 126 -16.28 -24.29 27.81
CA SER A 126 -17.32 -23.86 28.74
C SER A 126 -18.71 -24.37 28.37
N ALA A 127 -18.86 -25.01 27.22
CA ALA A 127 -20.16 -25.50 26.78
C ALA A 127 -20.81 -26.42 27.80
N PRO A 128 -20.09 -27.38 28.41
CA PRO A 128 -20.70 -28.22 29.42
C PRO A 128 -21.15 -27.43 30.64
N GLN A 129 -20.53 -26.28 30.88
CA GLN A 129 -20.88 -25.44 32.00
C GLN A 129 -22.10 -24.58 31.72
N GLY A 130 -22.37 -24.31 30.47
CA GLY A 130 -23.54 -23.55 30.08
C GLY A 130 -23.45 -22.09 30.36
N VAL A 131 -22.35 -21.56 30.29
CA VAL A 131 -22.17 -20.17 30.59
C VAL A 131 -22.04 -19.30 29.37
N LYS A 132 -21.65 -18.12 29.92
CA LYS A 132 -21.28 -17.37 29.30
C LYS A 132 -21.14 -16.61 28.88
N PRO A 133 -21.09 -16.27 29.17
CA PRO A 133 -20.85 -15.53 28.72
C PRO A 133 -20.65 -14.68 28.53
N ASP A 134 -20.55 -14.40 29.24
CA ASP A 134 -20.20 -13.98 29.17
C ASP A 134 -19.77 -13.50 28.72
N ASP A 135 -19.77 -13.25 29.33
CA ASP A 135 -19.17 -13.21 29.11
C ASP A 135 -18.56 -12.94 28.48
N THR A 136 -18.48 -12.63 29.11
CA THR A 136 -17.71 -12.81 28.75
C THR A 136 -17.08 -12.79 28.33
N GLU A 137 -16.95 -12.60 29.11
CA GLU A 137 -16.29 -13.07 28.99
C GLU A 137 -15.90 -13.35 28.66
N GLU A 138 -15.88 -12.83 29.26
CA GLU A 138 -15.45 -13.62 29.22
C GLU A 138 -15.18 -13.77 28.55
#